data_409128a03d44093bdad85de8a9d0530d
#
_entry.id   409128a03d44093bdad85de8a9d0530d
#
_cell.length_a   1.000
_cell.length_b   1.000
_cell.length_c   1.000
_cell.angle_alpha   90.00
_cell.angle_beta   90.00
_cell.angle_gamma   90.00
#
_symmetry.space_group_name_H-M   'P 1'
#
loop_
_entity.id
_entity.type
_entity.pdbx_description
1 polymer ?
#
loop_
_entity_poly.entity_id
_entity_poly.type
_entity_poly.pdbx_seq_one_letter_code
_entity_poly.pdbx_strand_id
1 'polypeptide(L)'
;MRAVSHDLRTPLTSIYGACSTVIENYDSLGREQKLKLLGEVCEDAQWLNRMVENLLSVTRIDSEKVSVKKTPTVLEELIDTVLVKFKKTHPGVNIHVELPDDFIVIPMDSMLIRQVLTNLLENAVLHAEGMTKLTLRVFTLGNRAVFEVADNGCGIPKERLRTLFTGTLPSESEADSGKHGMGIGLSVCAAIIKAHGGEIKAESKPGEGTTIRFWLETEEIETEETEDEQ
;
A
#
# COMPACT_ATOMS: atom_id res chain seq x y z
N MET A 1 -11.38 -8.85 -16.34
CA MET A 1 -10.44 -8.48 -17.42
C MET A 1 -10.79 -7.20 -18.18
N ARG A 2 -12.07 -6.85 -18.46
CA ARG A 2 -12.41 -5.60 -19.21
C ARG A 2 -12.06 -4.33 -18.45
N ALA A 3 -12.30 -4.26 -17.14
CA ALA A 3 -11.99 -3.10 -16.29
C ALA A 3 -10.48 -2.79 -16.28
N VAL A 4 -9.63 -3.78 -16.02
CA VAL A 4 -8.17 -3.62 -15.98
C VAL A 4 -7.60 -3.06 -17.29
N SER A 5 -8.12 -3.53 -18.45
CA SER A 5 -7.66 -3.02 -19.75
C SER A 5 -8.04 -1.57 -20.00
N HIS A 6 -9.21 -1.13 -19.52
CA HIS A 6 -9.65 0.25 -19.61
C HIS A 6 -8.76 1.15 -18.73
N ASP A 7 -8.50 0.70 -17.53
CA ASP A 7 -7.77 1.47 -16.53
C ASP A 7 -6.28 1.60 -16.84
N LEU A 8 -5.70 0.61 -17.53
CA LEU A 8 -4.34 0.73 -18.10
C LEU A 8 -4.30 1.69 -19.29
N ARG A 9 -5.38 1.78 -20.07
CA ARG A 9 -5.42 2.62 -21.29
C ARG A 9 -5.42 4.10 -20.97
N THR A 10 -6.12 4.52 -19.92
CA THR A 10 -6.26 5.93 -19.55
C THR A 10 -4.90 6.61 -19.30
N PRO A 11 -4.05 6.13 -18.38
CA PRO A 11 -2.74 6.74 -18.16
C PRO A 11 -1.80 6.58 -19.37
N LEU A 12 -1.89 5.48 -20.12
CA LEU A 12 -1.12 5.33 -21.36
C LEU A 12 -1.49 6.40 -22.40
N THR A 13 -2.78 6.72 -22.52
CA THR A 13 -3.26 7.78 -23.43
C THR A 13 -2.80 9.16 -22.95
N SER A 14 -2.83 9.41 -21.64
CA SER A 14 -2.33 10.65 -21.03
C SER A 14 -0.83 10.82 -21.28
N ILE A 15 -0.01 9.80 -21.00
CA ILE A 15 1.43 9.79 -21.28
C ILE A 15 1.70 10.10 -22.76
N TYR A 16 1.01 9.38 -23.67
CA TYR A 16 1.18 9.57 -25.09
C TYR A 16 0.81 10.99 -25.53
N GLY A 17 -0.34 11.51 -25.06
CA GLY A 17 -0.81 12.86 -25.36
C GLY A 17 0.13 13.95 -24.87
N ALA A 18 0.61 13.83 -23.63
CA ALA A 18 1.56 14.79 -23.06
C ALA A 18 2.90 14.78 -23.82
N CYS A 19 3.43 13.57 -24.13
CA CYS A 19 4.65 13.46 -24.93
C CYS A 19 4.48 14.04 -26.34
N SER A 20 3.38 13.72 -27.04
CA SER A 20 3.08 14.26 -28.37
C SER A 20 2.97 15.78 -28.34
N THR A 21 2.28 16.34 -27.33
CA THR A 21 2.15 17.79 -27.16
C THR A 21 3.51 18.47 -27.00
N VAL A 22 4.40 17.87 -26.19
CA VAL A 22 5.76 18.40 -26.00
C VAL A 22 6.56 18.33 -27.29
N ILE A 23 6.47 17.25 -28.05
CA ILE A 23 7.23 17.05 -29.30
C ILE A 23 6.74 18.01 -30.39
N GLU A 24 5.41 18.09 -30.61
CA GLU A 24 4.81 18.90 -31.67
C GLU A 24 4.95 20.40 -31.44
N ASN A 25 4.98 20.82 -30.16
CA ASN A 25 5.00 22.24 -29.80
C ASN A 25 6.29 22.63 -29.06
N TYR A 26 7.39 21.91 -29.30
CA TYR A 26 8.62 22.06 -28.51
C TYR A 26 9.12 23.52 -28.43
N ASP A 27 9.12 24.23 -29.52
CA ASP A 27 9.62 25.61 -29.58
C ASP A 27 8.64 26.64 -29.05
N SER A 28 7.34 26.35 -29.03
CA SER A 28 6.27 27.26 -28.59
C SER A 28 5.93 27.11 -27.10
N LEU A 29 6.16 25.94 -26.52
CA LEU A 29 5.90 25.68 -25.11
C LEU A 29 6.96 26.34 -24.21
N GLY A 30 6.51 27.06 -23.19
CA GLY A 30 7.38 27.58 -22.13
C GLY A 30 7.97 26.48 -21.27
N ARG A 31 9.08 26.78 -20.58
CA ARG A 31 9.77 25.82 -19.70
C ARG A 31 8.84 25.23 -18.64
N GLU A 32 8.00 26.04 -18.02
CA GLU A 32 7.06 25.59 -16.97
C GLU A 32 6.02 24.61 -17.51
N GLN A 33 5.49 24.88 -18.71
CA GLN A 33 4.52 24.00 -19.37
C GLN A 33 5.16 22.64 -19.71
N LYS A 34 6.39 22.64 -20.22
CA LYS A 34 7.15 21.40 -20.47
C LYS A 34 7.36 20.60 -19.19
N LEU A 35 7.79 21.26 -18.11
CA LEU A 35 8.02 20.60 -16.82
C LEU A 35 6.72 20.04 -16.25
N LYS A 36 5.60 20.75 -16.38
CA LYS A 36 4.29 20.26 -15.96
C LYS A 36 3.89 19.01 -16.72
N LEU A 37 3.93 19.02 -18.06
CA LEU A 37 3.58 17.86 -18.88
C LEU A 37 4.49 16.65 -18.62
N LEU A 38 5.80 16.87 -18.45
CA LEU A 38 6.73 15.80 -18.08
C LEU A 38 6.50 15.27 -16.67
N GLY A 39 6.06 16.12 -15.74
CA GLY A 39 5.64 15.71 -14.40
C GLY A 39 4.44 14.77 -14.46
N GLU A 40 3.40 15.13 -15.21
CA GLU A 40 2.22 14.29 -15.45
C GLU A 40 2.59 12.93 -16.07
N VAL A 41 3.51 12.90 -17.05
CA VAL A 41 4.04 11.67 -17.63
C VAL A 41 4.73 10.79 -16.58
N CYS A 42 5.54 11.39 -15.71
CA CYS A 42 6.22 10.64 -14.64
C CYS A 42 5.25 10.06 -13.62
N GLU A 43 4.22 10.83 -13.23
CA GLU A 43 3.18 10.38 -12.28
C GLU A 43 2.38 9.20 -12.86
N ASP A 44 1.93 9.31 -14.11
CA ASP A 44 1.19 8.26 -14.81
C ASP A 44 2.04 6.99 -15.01
N ALA A 45 3.32 7.13 -15.34
CA ALA A 45 4.24 6.01 -15.48
C ALA A 45 4.50 5.29 -14.13
N GLN A 46 4.66 6.04 -13.05
CA GLN A 46 4.80 5.47 -11.70
C GLN A 46 3.53 4.75 -11.27
N TRP A 47 2.36 5.32 -11.59
CA TRP A 47 1.08 4.69 -11.32
C TRP A 47 0.91 3.36 -12.07
N LEU A 48 1.25 3.32 -13.37
CA LEU A 48 1.24 2.10 -14.17
C LEU A 48 2.16 1.01 -13.59
N ASN A 49 3.35 1.40 -13.14
CA ASN A 49 4.29 0.47 -12.54
C ASN A 49 3.71 -0.16 -11.26
N ARG A 50 3.13 0.65 -10.36
CA ARG A 50 2.43 0.14 -9.17
C ARG A 50 1.28 -0.80 -9.53
N MET A 51 0.52 -0.48 -10.58
CA MET A 51 -0.58 -1.32 -11.04
C MET A 51 -0.09 -2.69 -11.52
N VAL A 52 0.99 -2.73 -12.30
CA VAL A 52 1.60 -3.99 -12.77
C VAL A 52 2.10 -4.82 -11.58
N GLU A 53 2.78 -4.22 -10.61
CA GLU A 53 3.22 -4.91 -9.40
C GLU A 53 2.04 -5.52 -8.63
N ASN A 54 0.94 -4.78 -8.49
CA ASN A 54 -0.27 -5.25 -7.84
C ASN A 54 -0.92 -6.43 -8.60
N LEU A 55 -1.02 -6.34 -9.92
CA LEU A 55 -1.57 -7.43 -10.75
C LEU A 55 -0.73 -8.70 -10.69
N LEU A 56 0.61 -8.55 -10.74
CA LEU A 56 1.53 -9.69 -10.60
C LEU A 56 1.38 -10.37 -9.24
N SER A 57 1.11 -9.62 -8.20
CA SER A 57 0.89 -10.17 -6.86
C SER A 57 -0.43 -10.94 -6.75
N VAL A 58 -1.52 -10.41 -7.35
CA VAL A 58 -2.81 -11.14 -7.42
C VAL A 58 -2.65 -12.43 -8.22
N THR A 59 -1.99 -12.39 -9.38
CA THR A 59 -1.81 -13.60 -10.20
C THR A 59 -0.95 -14.66 -9.52
N ARG A 60 -0.02 -14.28 -8.64
CA ARG A 60 0.72 -15.21 -7.79
C ARG A 60 -0.15 -15.85 -6.73
N ILE A 61 -1.16 -15.15 -6.20
CA ILE A 61 -2.06 -15.63 -5.16
C ILE A 61 -3.23 -16.44 -5.74
N ASP A 62 -3.73 -16.09 -6.94
CA ASP A 62 -4.93 -16.67 -7.57
C ASP A 62 -4.67 -18.00 -8.31
N SER A 63 -3.41 -18.38 -8.55
CA SER A 63 -3.11 -19.72 -9.03
C SER A 63 -3.31 -20.70 -7.87
N GLU A 64 -4.33 -21.55 -7.95
CA GLU A 64 -4.81 -22.54 -6.95
C GLU A 64 -3.74 -23.42 -6.25
N LYS A 65 -2.45 -23.10 -6.39
CA LYS A 65 -1.29 -23.85 -5.88
C LYS A 65 -0.17 -22.99 -5.29
N VAL A 66 -0.31 -21.66 -5.17
CA VAL A 66 0.76 -20.87 -4.57
C VAL A 66 0.56 -20.78 -3.06
N SER A 67 1.15 -21.72 -2.36
CA SER A 67 1.39 -21.59 -0.93
C SER A 67 2.34 -20.40 -0.71
N VAL A 68 1.89 -19.41 0.06
CA VAL A 68 2.75 -18.34 0.55
C VAL A 68 3.96 -18.98 1.24
N LYS A 69 5.16 -18.67 0.77
CA LYS A 69 6.39 -19.21 1.38
C LYS A 69 6.71 -18.42 2.64
N LYS A 70 6.11 -18.81 3.76
CA LYS A 70 6.41 -18.20 5.05
C LYS A 70 7.82 -18.57 5.49
N THR A 71 8.63 -17.59 5.78
CA THR A 71 9.97 -17.73 6.39
C THR A 71 10.03 -16.89 7.65
N PRO A 72 10.72 -17.35 8.72
CA PRO A 72 10.95 -16.53 9.89
C PRO A 72 11.56 -15.18 9.48
N THR A 73 10.89 -14.09 9.80
CA THR A 73 11.29 -12.74 9.40
C THR A 73 11.35 -11.85 10.64
N VAL A 74 12.46 -11.18 10.85
CA VAL A 74 12.67 -10.22 11.94
C VAL A 74 11.84 -8.96 11.64
N LEU A 75 11.03 -8.55 12.61
CA LEU A 75 10.09 -7.43 12.45
C LEU A 75 10.83 -6.12 12.11
N GLU A 76 11.87 -5.79 12.86
CA GLU A 76 12.63 -4.55 12.70
C GLU A 76 13.26 -4.46 11.30
N GLU A 77 13.85 -5.53 10.79
CA GLU A 77 14.46 -5.56 9.44
C GLU A 77 13.41 -5.34 8.33
N LEU A 78 12.21 -5.92 8.53
CA LEU A 78 11.09 -5.70 7.62
C LEU A 78 10.70 -4.22 7.58
N ILE A 79 10.48 -3.62 8.76
CA ILE A 79 10.04 -2.22 8.88
C ILE A 79 11.11 -1.27 8.36
N ASP A 80 12.38 -1.47 8.71
CA ASP A 80 13.49 -0.65 8.21
C ASP A 80 13.57 -0.67 6.67
N THR A 81 13.43 -1.85 6.07
CA THR A 81 13.42 -1.98 4.60
C THR A 81 12.29 -1.18 3.96
N VAL A 82 11.08 -1.22 4.55
CA VAL A 82 9.93 -0.44 4.09
C VAL A 82 10.17 1.06 4.22
N LEU A 83 10.66 1.50 5.38
CA LEU A 83 10.88 2.91 5.67
C LEU A 83 11.98 3.53 4.80
N VAL A 84 13.08 2.81 4.55
CA VAL A 84 14.16 3.27 3.66
C VAL A 84 13.62 3.49 2.24
N LYS A 85 12.84 2.54 1.71
CA LYS A 85 12.22 2.68 0.39
C LYS A 85 11.24 3.85 0.37
N PHE A 86 10.37 3.94 1.37
CA PHE A 86 9.34 4.98 1.47
C PHE A 86 9.95 6.38 1.57
N LYS A 87 10.95 6.60 2.41
CA LYS A 87 11.65 7.90 2.53
C LYS A 87 12.30 8.35 1.23
N LYS A 88 12.78 7.41 0.42
CA LYS A 88 13.38 7.73 -0.89
C LYS A 88 12.36 8.25 -1.88
N THR A 89 11.14 7.73 -1.86
CA THR A 89 10.04 8.14 -2.75
C THR A 89 9.25 9.33 -2.22
N HIS A 90 9.17 9.50 -0.89
CA HIS A 90 8.40 10.54 -0.21
C HIS A 90 9.26 11.28 0.84
N PRO A 91 10.32 12.03 0.43
CA PRO A 91 11.29 12.62 1.37
C PRO A 91 10.68 13.68 2.30
N GLY A 92 9.53 14.26 1.94
CA GLY A 92 8.83 15.26 2.74
C GLY A 92 7.83 14.70 3.77
N VAL A 93 7.62 13.38 3.80
CA VAL A 93 6.64 12.74 4.69
C VAL A 93 7.35 12.13 5.90
N ASN A 94 6.96 12.57 7.10
CA ASN A 94 7.43 11.98 8.35
C ASN A 94 6.45 10.90 8.82
N ILE A 95 6.98 9.70 9.04
CA ILE A 95 6.23 8.60 9.65
C ILE A 95 6.66 8.48 11.10
N HIS A 96 5.68 8.49 12.00
CA HIS A 96 5.90 8.11 13.39
C HIS A 96 5.83 6.59 13.51
N VAL A 97 6.90 5.97 13.98
CA VAL A 97 7.01 4.51 14.07
C VAL A 97 6.99 4.08 15.52
N GLU A 98 6.11 3.14 15.85
CA GLU A 98 5.98 2.56 17.19
C GLU A 98 6.11 1.03 17.04
N LEU A 99 7.17 0.47 17.57
CA LEU A 99 7.43 -0.97 17.59
C LEU A 99 7.47 -1.47 19.03
N PRO A 100 7.17 -2.76 19.29
CA PRO A 100 7.38 -3.36 20.60
C PRO A 100 8.88 -3.41 20.93
N ASP A 101 9.21 -3.38 22.22
CA ASP A 101 10.60 -3.49 22.70
C ASP A 101 11.17 -4.92 22.59
N ASP A 102 10.28 -5.91 22.49
CA ASP A 102 10.63 -7.31 22.37
C ASP A 102 11.12 -7.67 20.96
N PHE A 103 12.09 -8.55 20.86
CA PHE A 103 12.53 -9.13 19.61
C PHE A 103 11.46 -10.07 19.04
N ILE A 104 10.90 -9.72 17.89
CA ILE A 104 9.78 -10.45 17.28
C ILE A 104 10.17 -11.02 15.92
N VAL A 105 9.95 -12.33 15.79
CA VAL A 105 10.08 -13.06 14.53
C VAL A 105 8.69 -13.53 14.10
N ILE A 106 8.33 -13.25 12.84
CA ILE A 106 7.02 -13.58 12.31
C ILE A 106 7.19 -14.43 11.06
N PRO A 107 6.53 -15.63 10.99
CA PRO A 107 6.56 -16.45 9.78
C PRO A 107 5.72 -15.79 8.68
N MET A 108 6.39 -15.21 7.68
CA MET A 108 5.74 -14.51 6.59
C MET A 108 6.53 -14.59 5.27
N ASP A 109 5.88 -14.28 4.17
CA ASP A 109 6.56 -13.88 2.94
C ASP A 109 6.89 -12.38 3.04
N SER A 110 8.15 -12.09 3.36
CA SER A 110 8.61 -10.71 3.61
C SER A 110 8.43 -9.78 2.40
N MET A 111 8.45 -10.32 1.17
CA MET A 111 8.25 -9.53 -0.05
C MET A 111 6.79 -9.08 -0.16
N LEU A 112 5.85 -10.00 0.08
CA LEU A 112 4.42 -9.70 0.02
C LEU A 112 3.99 -8.77 1.16
N ILE A 113 4.50 -8.98 2.38
CA ILE A 113 4.15 -8.09 3.51
C ILE A 113 4.77 -6.70 3.34
N ARG A 114 6.00 -6.58 2.81
CA ARG A 114 6.55 -5.27 2.42
C ARG A 114 5.66 -4.55 1.40
N GLN A 115 5.10 -5.28 0.44
CA GLN A 115 4.16 -4.70 -0.52
C GLN A 115 2.89 -4.19 0.16
N VAL A 116 2.31 -4.96 1.10
CA VAL A 116 1.16 -4.51 1.90
C VAL A 116 1.48 -3.20 2.62
N LEU A 117 2.56 -3.15 3.39
CA LEU A 117 2.95 -1.97 4.15
C LEU A 117 3.20 -0.76 3.23
N THR A 118 3.91 -0.96 2.12
CA THR A 118 4.14 0.11 1.13
C THR A 118 2.83 0.63 0.56
N ASN A 119 1.91 -0.25 0.15
CA ASN A 119 0.60 0.15 -0.36
C ASN A 119 -0.23 0.92 0.67
N LEU A 120 -0.21 0.52 1.94
CA LEU A 120 -0.94 1.21 3.00
C LEU A 120 -0.37 2.61 3.26
N LEU A 121 0.95 2.75 3.33
CA LEU A 121 1.62 4.03 3.53
C LEU A 121 1.42 4.97 2.32
N GLU A 122 1.54 4.45 1.10
CA GLU A 122 1.29 5.24 -0.12
C GLU A 122 -0.17 5.67 -0.24
N ASN A 123 -1.13 4.81 0.15
CA ASN A 123 -2.54 5.20 0.19
C ASN A 123 -2.80 6.37 1.14
N ALA A 124 -2.17 6.39 2.32
CA ALA A 124 -2.28 7.51 3.23
C ALA A 124 -1.75 8.81 2.59
N VAL A 125 -0.58 8.77 1.95
CA VAL A 125 -0.01 9.96 1.28
C VAL A 125 -0.88 10.46 0.13
N LEU A 126 -1.45 9.55 -0.65
CA LEU A 126 -2.20 9.91 -1.86
C LEU A 126 -3.64 10.37 -1.56
N HIS A 127 -4.26 9.84 -0.51
CA HIS A 127 -5.69 9.98 -0.28
C HIS A 127 -6.07 10.69 1.02
N ALA A 128 -5.15 10.78 2.01
CA ALA A 128 -5.42 11.45 3.27
C ALA A 128 -5.20 12.97 3.15
N GLU A 129 -6.08 13.64 2.42
CA GLU A 129 -6.02 15.08 2.21
C GLU A 129 -6.01 15.84 3.54
N GLY A 130 -5.08 16.81 3.68
CA GLY A 130 -4.88 17.54 4.95
C GLY A 130 -4.12 16.76 6.02
N MET A 131 -3.58 15.57 5.71
CA MET A 131 -2.79 14.78 6.66
C MET A 131 -1.56 15.54 7.14
N THR A 132 -1.38 15.57 8.46
CA THR A 132 -0.19 16.13 9.13
C THR A 132 0.56 15.07 9.96
N LYS A 133 -0.08 13.93 10.22
CA LYS A 133 0.49 12.83 10.99
C LYS A 133 0.22 11.51 10.30
N LEU A 134 1.27 10.72 10.07
CA LEU A 134 1.22 9.35 9.59
C LEU A 134 1.95 8.45 10.60
N THR A 135 1.28 7.42 11.09
CA THR A 135 1.82 6.50 12.09
C THR A 135 1.84 5.08 11.53
N LEU A 136 2.96 4.40 11.72
CA LEU A 136 3.09 2.95 11.55
C LEU A 136 3.35 2.34 12.93
N ARG A 137 2.40 1.58 13.44
CA ARG A 137 2.52 0.90 14.74
C ARG A 137 2.48 -0.60 14.54
N VAL A 138 3.32 -1.32 15.28
CA VAL A 138 3.22 -2.77 15.42
C VAL A 138 3.18 -3.10 16.90
N PHE A 139 2.30 -4.00 17.29
CA PHE A 139 2.19 -4.50 18.66
C PHE A 139 1.70 -5.95 18.66
N THR A 140 1.93 -6.66 19.75
CA THR A 140 1.50 -8.04 19.94
C THR A 140 0.19 -8.12 20.70
N LEU A 141 -0.67 -9.05 20.30
CA LEU A 141 -1.91 -9.38 20.99
C LEU A 141 -2.06 -10.91 21.04
N GLY A 142 -1.65 -11.52 22.15
CA GLY A 142 -1.51 -12.97 22.25
C GLY A 142 -0.49 -13.47 21.21
N ASN A 143 -0.86 -14.48 20.43
CA ASN A 143 -0.02 -15.04 19.36
C ASN A 143 -0.14 -14.28 18.02
N ARG A 144 -0.49 -13.00 18.04
CA ARG A 144 -0.66 -12.18 16.83
C ARG A 144 0.20 -10.94 16.89
N ALA A 145 0.92 -10.67 15.81
CA ALA A 145 1.49 -9.38 15.53
C ALA A 145 0.46 -8.53 14.75
N VAL A 146 0.06 -7.41 15.32
CA VAL A 146 -0.89 -6.47 14.73
C VAL A 146 -0.12 -5.29 14.15
N PHE A 147 -0.32 -5.05 12.87
CA PHE A 147 0.23 -3.92 12.13
C PHE A 147 -0.86 -2.88 11.92
N GLU A 148 -0.58 -1.64 12.24
CA GLU A 148 -1.50 -0.52 12.13
C GLU A 148 -0.85 0.61 11.33
N VAL A 149 -1.52 1.09 10.29
CA VAL A 149 -1.19 2.34 9.58
C VAL A 149 -2.32 3.32 9.81
N ALA A 150 -2.01 4.45 10.44
CA ALA A 150 -3.00 5.46 10.80
C ALA A 150 -2.58 6.84 10.29
N ASP A 151 -3.51 7.53 9.64
CA ASP A 151 -3.41 8.93 9.24
C ASP A 151 -4.47 9.79 9.94
N ASN A 152 -4.24 11.09 9.99
CA ASN A 152 -5.19 12.08 10.50
C ASN A 152 -5.76 12.97 9.38
N GLY A 153 -5.91 12.43 8.17
CA GLY A 153 -6.42 13.18 7.01
C GLY A 153 -7.94 13.29 6.93
N CYS A 154 -8.45 13.45 5.72
CA CYS A 154 -9.89 13.68 5.46
C CYS A 154 -10.80 12.51 5.83
N GLY A 155 -10.27 11.31 6.05
CA GLY A 155 -11.05 10.11 6.35
C GLY A 155 -11.85 9.58 5.16
N ILE A 156 -12.58 8.48 5.40
CA ILE A 156 -13.36 7.74 4.39
C ILE A 156 -14.84 7.66 4.80
N PRO A 157 -15.79 7.99 3.92
CA PRO A 157 -17.22 7.82 4.16
C PRO A 157 -17.60 6.34 4.42
N LYS A 158 -18.62 6.10 5.26
CA LYS A 158 -19.04 4.75 5.65
C LYS A 158 -19.42 3.86 4.46
N GLU A 159 -20.00 4.44 3.43
CA GLU A 159 -20.41 3.74 2.20
C GLU A 159 -19.19 3.14 1.49
N ARG A 160 -18.09 3.90 1.40
CA ARG A 160 -16.83 3.46 0.77
C ARG A 160 -16.05 2.47 1.63
N LEU A 161 -16.13 2.58 2.96
CA LEU A 161 -15.47 1.62 3.87
C LEU A 161 -15.92 0.18 3.64
N ARG A 162 -17.21 -0.04 3.31
CA ARG A 162 -17.77 -1.39 3.09
C ARG A 162 -17.19 -2.10 1.88
N THR A 163 -16.76 -1.35 0.88
CA THR A 163 -16.22 -1.88 -0.39
C THR A 163 -14.72 -1.68 -0.53
N LEU A 164 -14.06 -1.14 0.50
CA LEU A 164 -12.66 -0.72 0.45
C LEU A 164 -11.69 -1.83 0.02
N PHE A 165 -11.96 -3.07 0.44
CA PHE A 165 -11.11 -4.23 0.15
C PHE A 165 -11.67 -5.15 -0.94
N THR A 166 -12.82 -4.82 -1.57
CA THR A 166 -13.47 -5.72 -2.53
C THR A 166 -12.97 -5.58 -3.96
N GLY A 167 -12.14 -4.57 -4.24
CA GLY A 167 -11.67 -4.27 -5.61
C GLY A 167 -12.76 -3.79 -6.56
N THR A 168 -13.94 -3.45 -6.03
CA THR A 168 -15.02 -2.83 -6.81
C THR A 168 -14.69 -1.35 -7.02
N LEU A 169 -14.66 -0.95 -8.30
CA LEU A 169 -14.45 0.44 -8.67
C LEU A 169 -15.64 1.31 -8.22
N PRO A 170 -15.39 2.57 -7.82
CA PRO A 170 -16.44 3.57 -7.70
C PRO A 170 -17.22 3.68 -9.01
N SER A 171 -18.54 3.94 -8.96
CA SER A 171 -19.34 4.21 -10.15
C SER A 171 -18.81 5.43 -10.90
N GLU A 172 -19.00 5.48 -12.23
CA GLU A 172 -18.48 6.53 -13.15
C GLU A 172 -18.79 7.98 -12.72
N SER A 173 -19.77 8.18 -11.84
CA SER A 173 -20.13 9.50 -11.30
C SER A 173 -19.13 10.06 -10.26
N GLU A 174 -18.20 9.26 -9.74
CA GLU A 174 -17.19 9.68 -8.75
C GLU A 174 -15.77 9.80 -9.34
N ALA A 175 -15.61 9.47 -10.63
CA ALA A 175 -14.33 9.52 -11.35
C ALA A 175 -13.84 10.94 -11.65
N ASP A 176 -14.64 11.98 -11.37
CA ASP A 176 -14.39 13.38 -11.76
C ASP A 176 -13.38 14.12 -10.84
N SER A 177 -12.83 13.47 -9.83
CA SER A 177 -11.87 14.09 -8.90
C SER A 177 -10.40 13.89 -9.25
N GLY A 178 -10.07 13.39 -10.46
CA GLY A 178 -8.69 13.39 -11.00
C GLY A 178 -7.62 12.63 -10.19
N LYS A 179 -7.97 12.04 -9.06
CA LYS A 179 -7.04 11.25 -8.23
C LYS A 179 -7.15 9.78 -8.61
N HIS A 180 -6.19 9.28 -9.34
CA HIS A 180 -6.04 7.89 -9.79
C HIS A 180 -5.87 6.91 -8.62
N GLY A 181 -6.96 6.59 -7.95
CA GLY A 181 -6.97 5.61 -6.85
C GLY A 181 -7.93 4.46 -7.15
N MET A 182 -7.44 3.45 -7.82
CA MET A 182 -8.21 2.28 -8.25
C MET A 182 -8.36 1.25 -7.13
N GLY A 183 -8.86 1.36 -6.03
CA GLY A 183 -9.21 0.28 -5.07
C GLY A 183 -8.44 -1.08 -5.16
N ILE A 184 -7.64 -1.28 -6.20
CA ILE A 184 -6.86 -2.51 -6.45
C ILE A 184 -5.77 -2.70 -5.39
N GLY A 185 -5.08 -1.64 -4.97
CA GLY A 185 -4.01 -1.75 -3.97
C GLY A 185 -4.50 -2.38 -2.66
N LEU A 186 -5.66 -1.94 -2.17
CA LEU A 186 -6.22 -2.46 -0.92
C LEU A 186 -6.83 -3.85 -1.07
N SER A 187 -7.42 -4.19 -2.21
CA SER A 187 -7.89 -5.56 -2.48
C SER A 187 -6.73 -6.55 -2.58
N VAL A 188 -5.59 -6.11 -3.16
CA VAL A 188 -4.34 -6.88 -3.14
C VAL A 188 -3.83 -7.08 -1.72
N CYS A 189 -3.83 -6.03 -0.88
CA CYS A 189 -3.47 -6.15 0.53
C CYS A 189 -4.34 -7.20 1.23
N ALA A 190 -5.66 -7.15 1.02
CA ALA A 190 -6.59 -8.13 1.61
C ALA A 190 -6.30 -9.56 1.13
N ALA A 191 -6.03 -9.76 -0.15
CA ALA A 191 -5.67 -11.07 -0.69
C ALA A 191 -4.36 -11.61 -0.10
N ILE A 192 -3.33 -10.77 0.00
CA ILE A 192 -2.03 -11.13 0.60
C ILE A 192 -2.21 -11.52 2.07
N ILE A 193 -2.90 -10.71 2.86
CA ILE A 193 -3.10 -10.96 4.29
C ILE A 193 -3.93 -12.23 4.51
N LYS A 194 -4.99 -12.42 3.72
CA LYS A 194 -5.79 -13.66 3.74
C LYS A 194 -4.96 -14.89 3.40
N ALA A 195 -4.08 -14.81 2.40
CA ALA A 195 -3.17 -15.91 2.03
C ALA A 195 -2.17 -16.24 3.15
N HIS A 196 -1.84 -15.29 4.02
CA HIS A 196 -1.04 -15.49 5.24
C HIS A 196 -1.84 -16.06 6.42
N GLY A 197 -3.17 -16.19 6.31
CA GLY A 197 -4.06 -16.63 7.41
C GLY A 197 -4.49 -15.47 8.32
N GLY A 198 -4.17 -14.23 7.96
CA GLY A 198 -4.53 -13.03 8.71
C GLY A 198 -5.86 -12.39 8.25
N GLU A 199 -6.20 -11.27 8.86
CA GLU A 199 -7.35 -10.44 8.52
C GLU A 199 -6.92 -8.97 8.45
N ILE A 200 -7.50 -8.20 7.56
CA ILE A 200 -7.29 -6.76 7.41
C ILE A 200 -8.62 -6.01 7.61
N LYS A 201 -8.58 -4.91 8.35
CA LYS A 201 -9.74 -4.05 8.65
C LYS A 201 -9.37 -2.58 8.53
N ALA A 202 -10.38 -1.77 8.24
CA ALA A 202 -10.25 -0.31 8.23
C ALA A 202 -11.30 0.33 9.12
N GLU A 203 -10.86 1.32 9.89
CA GLU A 203 -11.70 2.20 10.69
C GLU A 203 -11.44 3.62 10.22
N SER A 204 -12.50 4.37 9.92
CA SER A 204 -12.36 5.75 9.49
C SER A 204 -13.63 6.54 9.76
N LYS A 205 -13.45 7.85 9.98
CA LYS A 205 -14.54 8.81 10.02
C LYS A 205 -14.14 10.05 9.21
N PRO A 206 -15.07 10.62 8.43
CA PRO A 206 -14.81 11.85 7.70
C PRO A 206 -14.29 12.97 8.64
N GLY A 207 -13.15 13.55 8.29
CA GLY A 207 -12.47 14.59 9.06
C GLY A 207 -11.62 14.12 10.26
N GLU A 208 -11.62 12.83 10.59
CA GLU A 208 -10.84 12.27 11.72
C GLU A 208 -9.68 11.38 11.26
N GLY A 209 -9.57 11.11 9.96
CA GLY A 209 -8.53 10.25 9.38
C GLY A 209 -8.95 8.79 9.21
N THR A 210 -7.96 7.95 8.90
CA THR A 210 -8.15 6.52 8.63
C THR A 210 -7.14 5.69 9.37
N THR A 211 -7.58 4.55 9.90
CA THR A 211 -6.71 3.53 10.50
C THR A 211 -6.97 2.20 9.81
N ILE A 212 -5.93 1.63 9.22
CA ILE A 212 -5.97 0.29 8.62
C ILE A 212 -5.13 -0.63 9.48
N ARG A 213 -5.71 -1.74 9.93
CA ARG A 213 -5.06 -2.77 10.74
C ARG A 213 -5.09 -4.11 10.04
N PHE A 214 -3.99 -4.84 10.14
CA PHE A 214 -3.97 -6.27 9.82
C PHE A 214 -3.16 -7.03 10.85
N TRP A 215 -3.35 -8.33 10.94
CA TRP A 215 -2.60 -9.18 11.85
C TRP A 215 -2.05 -10.41 11.14
N LEU A 216 -0.94 -10.91 11.65
CA LEU A 216 -0.31 -12.17 11.29
C LEU A 216 -0.07 -12.99 12.57
N GLU A 217 -0.12 -14.32 12.46
CA GLU A 217 0.28 -15.18 13.57
C GLU A 217 1.79 -15.12 13.77
N THR A 218 2.20 -15.02 15.05
CA THR A 218 3.59 -15.18 15.47
C THR A 218 3.84 -16.64 15.79
N GLU A 219 5.05 -17.15 15.59
CA GLU A 219 5.44 -18.42 16.19
C GLU A 219 5.63 -18.20 17.70
N GLU A 220 5.08 -19.09 18.51
CA GLU A 220 5.49 -19.20 19.91
C GLU A 220 6.96 -19.68 19.89
N ILE A 221 7.87 -18.83 20.32
CA ILE A 221 9.23 -19.26 20.64
C ILE A 221 9.06 -20.05 21.93
N GLU A 222 8.98 -21.40 21.84
CA GLU A 222 9.20 -22.25 22.99
C GLU A 222 10.61 -21.91 23.50
N THR A 223 10.71 -21.11 24.54
CA THR A 223 11.92 -21.01 25.36
C THR A 223 12.09 -22.36 25.99
N GLU A 224 12.96 -23.20 25.41
CA GLU A 224 13.51 -24.35 26.13
C GLU A 224 14.19 -23.77 27.38
N GLU A 225 13.47 -23.77 28.50
CA GLU A 225 14.09 -23.68 29.82
C GLU A 225 15.04 -24.87 29.88
N THR A 226 16.32 -24.66 29.63
CA THR A 226 17.36 -25.56 30.01
C THR A 226 17.30 -25.64 31.53
N GLU A 227 16.57 -26.65 32.04
CA GLU A 227 16.78 -27.16 33.38
C GLU A 227 18.22 -27.71 33.43
N ASP A 228 19.16 -26.85 33.78
CA ASP A 228 20.45 -27.30 34.32
C ASP A 228 20.17 -27.99 35.66
N GLU A 229 19.90 -29.28 35.58
CA GLU A 229 20.01 -30.16 36.76
C GLU A 229 21.48 -30.33 37.15
N GLN A 230 21.72 -30.01 38.35
CA GLN A 230 22.84 -30.19 39.30
C GLN A 230 23.82 -31.34 39.06
#